data_7aec10ab2ea888f704dfb487faff9e8c
#
_entry.id   7aec10ab2ea888f704dfb487faff9e8c
#
_cell.length_a   1.000
_cell.length_b   1.000
_cell.length_c   1.000
_cell.angle_alpha   90.00
_cell.angle_beta   90.00
_cell.angle_gamma   90.00
#
_symmetry.space_group_name_H-M   'P 1'
#
loop_
_entity.id
_entity.type
_entity.pdbx_description
1 polymer ?
#
loop_
_entity_poly.entity_id
_entity_poly.type
_entity_poly.pdbx_seq_one_letter_code
_entity_poly.pdbx_strand_id
1 'polypeptide(L)'
;MVRVGWIVAMMLVVASSAMAQVADFKKWSEGMLSWDDFRGTKVEEKASSSHLAAALTTVSKEEVKNGNVLHYRITAEASMSRSESYADSDVRSERKLRYYQLMFDQLEIYRRRLQNELNTGITGLEADRRLAHYRSQYKDQVRTIERETAHGSNDKKLQEWEYFTRKDLEEMGLPGVPEFVPGDWSYGLYLGLGGSFATKYINNYFGDCVTFTAGITASYKRVGLKADVAYGQPSFKNRNVFGTKVTTADGVVPAPIR
;
A
#
# COMPACT_ATOMS: atom_id res chain seq x y z
N MET A 1 20.61 -22.60 -27.10
CA MET A 1 21.16 -22.17 -25.80
C MET A 1 21.43 -20.69 -25.63
N VAL A 2 21.28 -19.81 -26.65
CA VAL A 2 21.62 -18.37 -26.59
C VAL A 2 20.47 -17.49 -26.08
N ARG A 3 19.20 -17.95 -26.14
CA ARG A 3 18.03 -17.12 -25.76
C ARG A 3 17.76 -16.98 -24.26
N VAL A 4 18.26 -17.88 -23.44
CA VAL A 4 18.01 -17.85 -21.97
C VAL A 4 18.96 -16.85 -21.28
N GLY A 5 20.16 -16.65 -21.81
CA GLY A 5 21.14 -15.72 -21.25
C GLY A 5 20.71 -14.26 -21.31
N TRP A 6 19.95 -13.86 -22.34
CA TRP A 6 19.48 -12.49 -22.50
C TRP A 6 18.35 -12.13 -21.53
N ILE A 7 17.49 -13.08 -21.19
CA ILE A 7 16.38 -12.84 -20.22
C ILE A 7 16.94 -12.68 -18.81
N VAL A 8 17.94 -13.45 -18.43
CA VAL A 8 18.58 -13.35 -17.11
C VAL A 8 19.39 -12.04 -17.00
N ALA A 9 20.07 -11.62 -18.07
CA ALA A 9 20.79 -10.33 -18.09
C ALA A 9 19.82 -9.14 -18.01
N MET A 10 18.65 -9.22 -18.67
CA MET A 10 17.64 -8.16 -18.62
C MET A 10 16.96 -8.08 -17.26
N MET A 11 16.71 -9.21 -16.57
CA MET A 11 16.19 -9.22 -15.19
C MET A 11 17.19 -8.67 -14.17
N LEU A 12 18.49 -8.92 -14.34
CA LEU A 12 19.53 -8.37 -13.47
C LEU A 12 19.68 -6.86 -13.62
N VAL A 13 19.50 -6.32 -14.82
CA VAL A 13 19.56 -4.86 -15.07
C VAL A 13 18.35 -4.15 -14.46
N VAL A 14 17.14 -4.76 -14.53
CA VAL A 14 15.93 -4.20 -13.91
C VAL A 14 16.00 -4.25 -12.38
N ALA A 15 16.59 -5.32 -11.82
CA ALA A 15 16.77 -5.43 -10.36
C ALA A 15 17.80 -4.42 -9.83
N SER A 16 18.86 -4.11 -10.58
CA SER A 16 19.85 -3.10 -10.18
C SER A 16 19.31 -1.67 -10.25
N SER A 17 18.43 -1.35 -11.19
CA SER A 17 17.78 -0.03 -11.24
C SER A 17 16.75 0.19 -10.12
N ALA A 18 16.04 -0.86 -9.68
CA ALA A 18 15.14 -0.78 -8.52
C ALA A 18 15.91 -0.60 -7.20
N MET A 19 17.06 -1.23 -7.04
CA MET A 19 17.92 -1.03 -5.86
C MET A 19 18.57 0.36 -5.83
N ALA A 20 18.91 0.95 -6.97
CA ALA A 20 19.45 2.29 -7.04
C ALA A 20 18.41 3.37 -6.67
N GLN A 21 17.13 3.18 -6.98
CA GLN A 21 16.05 4.10 -6.62
C GLN A 21 15.75 4.13 -5.11
N VAL A 22 15.91 3.02 -4.39
CA VAL A 22 15.71 2.97 -2.93
C VAL A 22 16.77 3.77 -2.18
N ALA A 23 17.98 3.92 -2.72
CA ALA A 23 19.08 4.67 -2.12
C ALA A 23 18.99 6.19 -2.32
N ASP A 24 18.02 6.69 -3.11
CA ASP A 24 17.92 8.11 -3.47
C ASP A 24 17.10 8.95 -2.48
N PHE A 25 16.36 8.30 -1.59
CA PHE A 25 15.58 8.99 -0.55
C PHE A 25 16.33 9.03 0.77
N LYS A 26 16.35 10.22 1.40
CA LYS A 26 16.78 10.39 2.79
C LYS A 26 15.56 10.50 3.68
N LYS A 27 15.43 9.63 4.68
CA LYS A 27 14.41 9.73 5.71
C LYS A 27 14.85 10.72 6.79
N TRP A 28 13.88 11.37 7.42
CA TRP A 28 14.17 12.28 8.53
C TRP A 28 14.95 11.59 9.67
N SER A 29 14.63 10.32 9.94
CA SER A 29 15.30 9.50 10.97
C SER A 29 16.77 9.19 10.69
N GLU A 30 17.27 9.43 9.48
CA GLU A 30 18.67 9.24 9.11
C GLU A 30 19.58 10.41 9.53
N GLY A 31 19.01 11.45 10.12
CA GLY A 31 19.72 12.59 10.67
C GLY A 31 19.58 13.87 9.87
N MET A 32 20.33 14.89 10.29
CA MET A 32 20.25 16.23 9.73
C MET A 32 20.65 16.27 8.24
N LEU A 33 20.10 17.25 7.53
CA LEU A 33 20.46 17.53 6.14
C LEU A 33 21.90 18.03 6.05
N SER A 34 22.55 17.65 4.97
CA SER A 34 23.83 18.17 4.53
C SER A 34 23.74 18.58 3.05
N TRP A 35 24.69 19.38 2.57
CA TRP A 35 24.72 19.71 1.14
C TRP A 35 24.97 18.51 0.24
N ASP A 36 25.51 17.41 0.76
CA ASP A 36 25.71 16.15 0.02
C ASP A 36 24.38 15.42 -0.26
N ASP A 37 23.31 15.81 0.42
CA ASP A 37 21.97 15.29 0.17
C ASP A 37 21.28 15.98 -1.05
N PHE A 38 21.81 17.12 -1.51
CA PHE A 38 21.29 17.88 -2.66
C PHE A 38 22.03 17.51 -3.93
N ARG A 39 21.65 16.38 -4.54
CA ARG A 39 22.33 15.76 -5.70
C ARG A 39 21.66 16.06 -7.04
N GLY A 40 20.48 16.64 -7.00
CA GLY A 40 19.70 16.98 -8.18
C GLY A 40 20.35 18.08 -9.00
N THR A 41 19.95 18.15 -10.24
CA THR A 41 20.34 19.22 -11.17
C THR A 41 19.12 20.06 -11.51
N LYS A 42 19.34 21.36 -11.64
CA LYS A 42 18.31 22.30 -12.08
C LYS A 42 17.86 21.96 -13.50
N VAL A 43 16.56 21.67 -13.66
CA VAL A 43 16.00 21.22 -14.96
C VAL A 43 15.63 22.41 -15.86
N GLU A 44 15.24 23.54 -15.28
CA GLU A 44 14.84 24.72 -16.03
C GLU A 44 15.67 25.95 -15.64
N GLU A 45 16.07 26.75 -16.62
CA GLU A 45 16.87 27.97 -16.41
C GLU A 45 16.16 29.01 -15.53
N LYS A 46 14.81 29.01 -15.53
CA LYS A 46 13.94 29.88 -14.72
C LYS A 46 13.60 29.32 -13.33
N ALA A 47 14.03 28.08 -13.03
CA ALA A 47 13.78 27.51 -11.73
C ALA A 47 14.56 28.26 -10.62
N SER A 48 14.11 28.15 -9.39
CA SER A 48 14.83 28.64 -8.22
C SER A 48 16.27 28.15 -8.20
N SER A 49 17.18 28.90 -7.61
CA SER A 49 18.59 28.49 -7.44
C SER A 49 18.78 27.34 -6.45
N SER A 50 17.72 26.98 -5.73
CA SER A 50 17.74 25.83 -4.82
C SER A 50 16.32 25.33 -4.55
N HIS A 51 16.18 24.01 -4.35
CA HIS A 51 14.91 23.33 -4.11
C HIS A 51 15.10 22.14 -3.17
N LEU A 52 14.16 21.96 -2.24
CA LEU A 52 14.05 20.78 -1.39
C LEU A 52 12.82 19.97 -1.82
N ALA A 53 13.03 18.80 -2.39
CA ALA A 53 11.96 17.87 -2.75
C ALA A 53 11.67 16.93 -1.57
N ALA A 54 10.89 17.40 -0.60
CA ALA A 54 10.51 16.62 0.57
C ALA A 54 9.03 16.22 0.49
N ALA A 55 8.72 15.00 0.88
CA ALA A 55 7.39 14.43 0.78
C ALA A 55 6.99 13.62 2.01
N LEU A 56 5.72 13.73 2.38
CA LEU A 56 5.03 12.86 3.33
C LEU A 56 4.40 11.72 2.54
N THR A 57 4.72 10.49 2.89
CA THR A 57 4.20 9.29 2.23
C THR A 57 3.68 8.29 3.26
N THR A 58 2.94 7.29 2.80
CA THR A 58 2.54 6.15 3.60
C THR A 58 3.03 4.86 2.96
N VAL A 59 3.47 3.93 3.78
CA VAL A 59 3.90 2.60 3.36
C VAL A 59 3.00 1.58 4.06
N SER A 60 2.33 0.76 3.26
CA SER A 60 1.54 -0.36 3.76
C SER A 60 2.40 -1.62 3.78
N LYS A 61 2.47 -2.27 4.92
CA LYS A 61 3.08 -3.60 5.06
C LYS A 61 2.00 -4.61 5.41
N GLU A 62 2.00 -5.71 4.67
CA GLU A 62 1.20 -6.87 5.01
C GLU A 62 1.89 -7.64 6.13
N GLU A 63 1.18 -7.89 7.22
CA GLU A 63 1.62 -8.80 8.25
C GLU A 63 0.76 -10.06 8.17
N VAL A 64 1.36 -11.17 7.76
CA VAL A 64 0.72 -12.48 7.80
C VAL A 64 0.92 -13.07 9.19
N LYS A 65 -0.13 -13.12 9.98
CA LYS A 65 -0.09 -13.80 11.27
C LYS A 65 -1.02 -15.01 11.22
N ASN A 66 -0.45 -16.19 11.42
CA ASN A 66 -1.18 -17.48 11.46
C ASN A 66 -1.89 -17.90 10.16
N GLY A 67 -1.35 -17.57 9.00
CA GLY A 67 -1.72 -18.17 7.72
C GLY A 67 -3.01 -17.67 7.05
N ASN A 68 -3.93 -17.01 7.75
CA ASN A 68 -5.25 -16.73 7.19
C ASN A 68 -5.76 -15.30 7.33
N VAL A 69 -5.07 -14.40 8.03
CA VAL A 69 -5.56 -13.03 8.21
C VAL A 69 -4.47 -12.06 7.82
N LEU A 70 -4.67 -11.34 6.73
CA LEU A 70 -3.83 -10.23 6.31
C LEU A 70 -4.17 -9.01 7.17
N HIS A 71 -3.22 -8.59 7.98
CA HIS A 71 -3.27 -7.31 8.67
C HIS A 71 -2.40 -6.32 7.92
N TYR A 72 -2.95 -5.15 7.63
CA TYR A 72 -2.21 -4.06 7.02
C TYR A 72 -1.75 -3.11 8.12
N ARG A 73 -0.44 -2.94 8.23
CA ARG A 73 0.15 -1.86 9.02
C ARG A 73 0.51 -0.73 8.08
N ILE A 74 -0.06 0.45 8.31
CA ILE A 74 0.24 1.65 7.54
C ILE A 74 1.16 2.51 8.39
N THR A 75 2.35 2.82 7.84
CA THR A 75 3.31 3.72 8.45
C THR A 75 3.47 4.98 7.62
N ALA A 76 3.52 6.13 8.28
CA ALA A 76 3.82 7.40 7.65
C ALA A 76 5.35 7.61 7.60
N GLU A 77 5.85 8.08 6.47
CA GLU A 77 7.27 8.38 6.28
C GLU A 77 7.45 9.84 5.82
N ALA A 78 8.40 10.54 6.44
CA ALA A 78 8.91 11.84 5.99
C ALA A 78 10.27 11.61 5.32
N SER A 79 10.35 11.92 4.04
CA SER A 79 11.57 11.71 3.25
C SER A 79 11.80 12.85 2.27
N MET A 80 13.05 13.03 1.85
CA MET A 80 13.42 13.88 0.73
C MET A 80 14.03 13.06 -0.39
N SER A 81 13.77 13.45 -1.62
CA SER A 81 14.44 12.92 -2.80
C SER A 81 15.77 13.65 -3.00
N ARG A 82 16.89 12.91 -2.94
CA ARG A 82 18.21 13.48 -3.16
C ARG A 82 18.44 13.89 -4.61
N SER A 83 17.89 13.12 -5.56
CA SER A 83 18.02 13.40 -7.00
C SER A 83 17.15 14.56 -7.48
N GLU A 84 16.05 14.86 -6.78
CA GLU A 84 15.18 15.98 -7.11
C GLU A 84 15.51 17.24 -6.30
N SER A 85 16.24 17.10 -5.18
CA SER A 85 16.70 18.24 -4.38
C SER A 85 18.02 18.77 -4.88
N TYR A 86 18.10 20.08 -5.12
CA TYR A 86 19.30 20.73 -5.66
C TYR A 86 19.55 22.09 -5.01
N ALA A 87 20.81 22.54 -5.06
CA ALA A 87 21.22 23.88 -4.69
C ALA A 87 22.46 24.27 -5.49
N ASP A 88 22.40 25.43 -6.13
CA ASP A 88 23.54 26.00 -6.81
C ASP A 88 24.63 26.37 -5.78
N SER A 89 25.90 26.32 -6.18
CA SER A 89 27.04 26.51 -5.27
C SER A 89 27.06 27.89 -4.59
N ASP A 90 26.56 28.90 -5.28
CA ASP A 90 26.50 30.30 -4.81
C ASP A 90 25.45 30.54 -3.71
N VAL A 91 24.44 29.70 -3.60
CA VAL A 91 23.40 29.80 -2.58
C VAL A 91 23.63 28.87 -1.38
N ARG A 92 24.62 27.99 -1.44
CA ARG A 92 24.97 27.09 -0.34
C ARG A 92 25.56 27.87 0.83
N SER A 93 24.77 28.04 1.87
CA SER A 93 25.18 28.66 3.13
C SER A 93 24.62 27.87 4.31
N GLU A 94 25.24 27.97 5.46
CA GLU A 94 24.74 27.34 6.69
C GLU A 94 23.31 27.78 7.00
N ARG A 95 23.02 29.07 6.87
CA ARG A 95 21.67 29.61 7.10
C ARG A 95 20.65 29.02 6.13
N LYS A 96 21.00 28.82 4.85
CA LYS A 96 20.12 28.21 3.87
C LYS A 96 19.89 26.72 4.15
N LEU A 97 20.91 26.03 4.63
CA LEU A 97 20.80 24.63 5.04
C LEU A 97 19.87 24.50 6.25
N ARG A 98 20.01 25.40 7.26
CA ARG A 98 19.11 25.47 8.43
C ARG A 98 17.65 25.69 8.01
N TYR A 99 17.44 26.58 7.03
CA TYR A 99 16.10 26.82 6.48
C TYR A 99 15.49 25.54 5.86
N TYR A 100 16.26 24.75 5.11
CA TYR A 100 15.79 23.49 4.58
C TYR A 100 15.61 22.43 5.67
N GLN A 101 16.48 22.40 6.66
CA GLN A 101 16.28 21.54 7.83
C GLN A 101 14.98 21.88 8.55
N LEU A 102 14.66 23.14 8.75
CA LEU A 102 13.40 23.58 9.35
C LEU A 102 12.18 23.04 8.55
N MET A 103 12.23 23.09 7.22
CA MET A 103 11.16 22.53 6.37
C MET A 103 11.04 21.01 6.55
N PHE A 104 12.16 20.33 6.66
CA PHE A 104 12.19 18.88 6.86
C PHE A 104 11.71 18.48 8.25
N ASP A 105 12.04 19.27 9.28
CA ASP A 105 11.55 19.09 10.65
C ASP A 105 10.04 19.32 10.75
N GLN A 106 9.52 20.31 10.05
CA GLN A 106 8.08 20.54 9.93
C GLN A 106 7.38 19.34 9.27
N LEU A 107 7.95 18.74 8.23
CA LEU A 107 7.41 17.56 7.59
C LEU A 107 7.31 16.38 8.59
N GLU A 108 8.32 16.24 9.46
CA GLU A 108 8.33 15.22 10.51
C GLU A 108 7.21 15.45 11.54
N ILE A 109 6.90 16.68 11.90
CA ILE A 109 5.75 17.00 12.78
C ILE A 109 4.45 16.47 12.15
N TYR A 110 4.23 16.75 10.86
CA TYR A 110 3.05 16.26 10.16
C TYR A 110 3.04 14.73 10.00
N ARG A 111 4.22 14.11 9.81
CA ARG A 111 4.36 12.65 9.81
C ARG A 111 3.92 12.06 11.16
N ARG A 112 4.36 12.65 12.28
CA ARG A 112 3.99 12.17 13.62
C ARG A 112 2.49 12.31 13.87
N ARG A 113 1.89 13.43 13.47
CA ARG A 113 0.44 13.64 13.56
C ARG A 113 -0.33 12.61 12.76
N LEU A 114 0.06 12.40 11.50
CA LEU A 114 -0.54 11.38 10.65
C LEU A 114 -0.38 9.98 11.26
N GLN A 115 0.81 9.62 11.74
CA GLN A 115 1.05 8.31 12.35
C GLN A 115 0.18 8.09 13.58
N ASN A 116 -0.02 9.09 14.42
CA ASN A 116 -0.90 8.98 15.58
C ASN A 116 -2.35 8.68 15.16
N GLU A 117 -2.85 9.27 14.08
CA GLU A 117 -4.16 8.93 13.55
C GLU A 117 -4.20 7.53 12.91
N LEU A 118 -3.18 7.14 12.14
CA LEU A 118 -3.09 5.80 11.56
C LEU A 118 -3.05 4.71 12.65
N ASN A 119 -2.46 5.02 13.79
CA ASN A 119 -2.40 4.14 14.96
C ASN A 119 -3.77 3.84 15.59
N THR A 120 -4.80 4.62 15.27
CA THR A 120 -6.18 4.33 15.70
C THR A 120 -6.89 3.27 14.85
N GLY A 121 -6.18 2.65 13.90
CA GLY A 121 -6.74 1.59 13.05
C GLY A 121 -7.36 2.07 11.74
N ILE A 122 -7.07 3.31 11.33
CA ILE A 122 -7.50 3.85 10.05
C ILE A 122 -6.79 3.11 8.90
N THR A 123 -7.56 2.69 7.89
CA THR A 123 -7.05 1.91 6.76
C THR A 123 -7.60 2.39 5.41
N GLY A 124 -6.96 1.95 4.32
CA GLY A 124 -7.44 2.15 2.96
C GLY A 124 -7.73 3.61 2.60
N LEU A 125 -8.89 3.86 2.02
CA LEU A 125 -9.28 5.18 1.49
C LEU A 125 -9.25 6.29 2.56
N GLU A 126 -9.54 5.97 3.82
CA GLU A 126 -9.49 6.98 4.89
C GLU A 126 -8.04 7.36 5.21
N ALA A 127 -7.11 6.42 5.19
CA ALA A 127 -5.67 6.72 5.33
C ALA A 127 -5.16 7.64 4.22
N ASP A 128 -5.61 7.41 2.96
CA ASP A 128 -5.26 8.27 1.82
C ASP A 128 -5.83 9.68 1.98
N ARG A 129 -7.06 9.80 2.48
CA ARG A 129 -7.67 11.12 2.77
C ARG A 129 -6.89 11.87 3.86
N ARG A 130 -6.48 11.18 4.94
CA ARG A 130 -5.67 11.77 5.99
C ARG A 130 -4.30 12.21 5.47
N LEU A 131 -3.67 11.36 4.67
CA LEU A 131 -2.41 11.71 4.01
C LEU A 131 -2.55 12.97 3.15
N ALA A 132 -3.59 13.05 2.31
CA ALA A 132 -3.85 14.22 1.49
C ALA A 132 -4.09 15.48 2.33
N HIS A 133 -4.84 15.37 3.42
CA HIS A 133 -5.10 16.44 4.35
C HIS A 133 -3.80 16.98 4.98
N TYR A 134 -2.96 16.11 5.53
CA TYR A 134 -1.69 16.51 6.14
C TYR A 134 -0.67 17.05 5.14
N ARG A 135 -0.67 16.55 3.90
CA ARG A 135 0.13 17.13 2.81
C ARG A 135 -0.30 18.57 2.50
N SER A 136 -1.61 18.84 2.49
CA SER A 136 -2.13 20.19 2.29
C SER A 136 -1.72 21.12 3.43
N GLN A 137 -1.91 20.69 4.67
CA GLN A 137 -1.52 21.48 5.85
C GLN A 137 -0.01 21.77 5.87
N TYR A 138 0.82 20.78 5.58
CA TYR A 138 2.26 20.98 5.45
C TYR A 138 2.60 22.03 4.38
N LYS A 139 1.98 21.93 3.21
CA LYS A 139 2.20 22.90 2.12
C LYS A 139 1.84 24.33 2.52
N ASP A 140 0.74 24.50 3.25
CA ASP A 140 0.32 25.82 3.73
C ASP A 140 1.27 26.35 4.82
N GLN A 141 1.76 25.47 5.68
CA GLN A 141 2.77 25.79 6.69
C GLN A 141 4.09 26.24 6.05
N VAL A 142 4.56 25.48 5.03
CA VAL A 142 5.76 25.85 4.26
C VAL A 142 5.62 27.25 3.67
N ARG A 143 4.50 27.58 3.02
CA ARG A 143 4.25 28.91 2.48
C ARG A 143 4.30 30.01 3.54
N THR A 144 3.82 29.72 4.74
CA THR A 144 3.88 30.67 5.86
C THR A 144 5.32 30.91 6.29
N ILE A 145 6.09 29.84 6.47
CA ILE A 145 7.51 29.90 6.83
C ILE A 145 8.31 30.64 5.74
N GLU A 146 8.07 30.33 4.48
CA GLU A 146 8.72 31.01 3.34
C GLU A 146 8.51 32.51 3.38
N ARG A 147 7.27 32.94 3.58
CA ARG A 147 6.92 34.36 3.65
C ARG A 147 7.54 35.03 4.87
N GLU A 148 7.44 34.44 6.06
CA GLU A 148 7.90 35.06 7.31
C GLU A 148 9.43 35.10 7.42
N THR A 149 10.08 34.03 6.95
CA THR A 149 11.55 33.97 6.95
C THR A 149 12.18 34.63 5.72
N ALA A 150 11.38 35.15 4.78
CA ALA A 150 11.83 35.61 3.47
C ALA A 150 12.74 34.55 2.80
N HIS A 151 12.22 33.32 2.67
CA HIS A 151 12.97 32.14 2.14
C HIS A 151 14.28 31.86 2.88
N GLY A 152 14.31 32.05 4.19
CA GLY A 152 15.46 31.86 5.05
C GLY A 152 16.42 33.05 5.14
N SER A 153 16.10 34.19 4.53
CA SER A 153 16.95 35.39 4.59
C SER A 153 16.79 36.15 5.91
N ASN A 154 15.61 36.09 6.56
CA ASN A 154 15.37 36.68 7.85
C ASN A 154 15.79 35.74 8.98
N ASP A 155 17.03 35.90 9.46
CA ASP A 155 17.63 34.98 10.45
C ASP A 155 16.89 35.02 11.79
N LYS A 156 16.38 36.17 12.23
CA LYS A 156 15.61 36.28 13.48
C LYS A 156 14.34 35.43 13.44
N LYS A 157 13.58 35.50 12.34
CA LYS A 157 12.38 34.72 12.17
C LYS A 157 12.69 33.23 11.95
N LEU A 158 13.81 32.94 11.29
CA LEU A 158 14.28 31.55 11.13
C LEU A 158 14.58 30.91 12.48
N GLN A 159 15.31 31.60 13.37
CA GLN A 159 15.62 31.12 14.73
C GLN A 159 14.34 30.93 15.58
N GLU A 160 13.39 31.84 15.47
CA GLU A 160 12.11 31.74 16.16
C GLU A 160 11.34 30.47 15.72
N TRP A 161 11.25 30.22 14.41
CA TRP A 161 10.63 29.01 13.86
C TRP A 161 11.37 27.72 14.24
N GLU A 162 12.71 27.72 14.21
CA GLU A 162 13.52 26.58 14.64
C GLU A 162 13.27 26.23 16.11
N TYR A 163 13.17 27.24 16.97
CA TYR A 163 12.89 27.06 18.40
C TYR A 163 11.53 26.39 18.62
N PHE A 164 10.45 26.93 18.02
CA PHE A 164 9.13 26.35 18.17
C PHE A 164 9.01 24.95 17.55
N THR A 165 9.58 24.74 16.37
CA THR A 165 9.59 23.44 15.72
C THR A 165 10.29 22.39 16.55
N ARG A 166 11.44 22.72 17.13
CA ARG A 166 12.17 21.81 18.02
C ARG A 166 11.35 21.47 19.26
N LYS A 167 10.74 22.47 19.86
CA LYS A 167 9.87 22.30 21.02
C LYS A 167 8.69 21.36 20.69
N ASP A 168 8.02 21.56 19.56
CA ASP A 168 6.92 20.70 19.11
C ASP A 168 7.41 19.26 18.91
N LEU A 169 8.58 19.05 18.31
CA LEU A 169 9.16 17.72 18.10
C LEU A 169 9.49 17.03 19.43
N GLU A 170 10.01 17.75 20.41
CA GLU A 170 10.31 17.25 21.75
C GLU A 170 9.03 16.88 22.51
N GLU A 171 8.02 17.75 22.50
CA GLU A 171 6.75 17.51 23.19
C GLU A 171 5.94 16.36 22.57
N MET A 172 5.94 16.24 21.26
CA MET A 172 5.22 15.13 20.59
C MET A 172 5.87 13.77 20.80
N GLY A 173 7.16 13.70 21.04
CA GLY A 173 7.91 12.46 21.12
C GLY A 173 7.83 11.65 19.79
N LEU A 174 8.35 10.44 19.79
CA LEU A 174 8.16 9.50 18.68
C LEU A 174 6.82 8.79 18.84
N PRO A 175 5.95 8.81 17.82
CA PRO A 175 4.72 8.04 17.86
C PRO A 175 5.07 6.57 18.04
N GLY A 176 4.44 5.93 19.02
CA GLY A 176 4.55 4.49 19.19
C GLY A 176 4.11 3.79 17.91
N VAL A 177 4.80 2.75 17.52
CA VAL A 177 4.26 1.83 16.50
C VAL A 177 3.18 1.03 17.22
N PRO A 178 1.91 1.09 16.80
CA PRO A 178 0.88 0.34 17.50
C PRO A 178 1.25 -1.13 17.45
N GLU A 179 1.29 -1.74 18.60
CA GLU A 179 1.28 -3.18 18.66
C GLU A 179 -0.11 -3.61 18.19
N PHE A 180 -0.18 -4.12 16.97
CA PHE A 180 -1.45 -4.58 16.43
C PHE A 180 -1.87 -5.81 17.22
N VAL A 181 -2.84 -5.63 18.12
CA VAL A 181 -3.56 -6.74 18.73
C VAL A 181 -4.65 -7.13 17.74
N PRO A 182 -4.52 -8.25 17.01
CA PRO A 182 -5.56 -8.70 16.12
C PRO A 182 -6.83 -8.91 16.95
N GLY A 183 -7.93 -8.33 16.51
CA GLY A 183 -9.22 -8.61 17.10
C GLY A 183 -9.46 -10.12 17.10
N ASP A 184 -10.07 -10.65 18.15
CA ASP A 184 -10.36 -12.08 18.27
C ASP A 184 -11.24 -12.60 17.12
N TRP A 185 -11.94 -11.69 16.43
CA TRP A 185 -12.84 -11.99 15.32
C TRP A 185 -12.29 -11.57 13.99
N SER A 186 -12.42 -12.43 12.99
CA SER A 186 -12.22 -12.08 11.59
C SER A 186 -13.39 -12.57 10.74
N TYR A 187 -13.74 -11.80 9.72
CA TYR A 187 -14.80 -12.10 8.76
C TYR A 187 -14.24 -12.02 7.34
N GLY A 188 -14.70 -12.92 6.50
CA GLY A 188 -14.31 -12.93 5.09
C GLY A 188 -15.49 -13.27 4.19
N LEU A 189 -15.47 -12.69 2.99
CA LEU A 189 -16.34 -13.06 1.87
C LEU A 189 -15.46 -13.66 0.78
N TYR A 190 -15.88 -14.76 0.17
CA TYR A 190 -15.18 -15.31 -0.97
C TYR A 190 -16.13 -15.72 -2.08
N LEU A 191 -15.61 -15.62 -3.30
CA LEU A 191 -16.25 -16.09 -4.51
C LEU A 191 -15.28 -17.05 -5.19
N GLY A 192 -15.79 -18.19 -5.67
CA GLY A 192 -14.98 -19.21 -6.31
C GLY A 192 -15.60 -19.71 -7.59
N LEU A 193 -14.75 -20.07 -8.54
CA LEU A 193 -15.09 -20.84 -9.72
C LEU A 193 -14.41 -22.18 -9.60
N GLY A 194 -15.19 -23.26 -9.74
CA GLY A 194 -14.69 -24.63 -9.72
C GLY A 194 -15.10 -25.39 -10.96
N GLY A 195 -14.34 -26.40 -11.31
CA GLY A 195 -14.70 -27.35 -12.35
C GLY A 195 -14.71 -28.76 -11.79
N SER A 196 -15.75 -29.51 -12.06
CA SER A 196 -15.83 -30.94 -11.78
C SER A 196 -15.76 -31.73 -13.05
N PHE A 197 -14.77 -32.61 -13.16
CA PHE A 197 -14.58 -33.47 -14.32
C PHE A 197 -15.06 -34.87 -13.98
N ALA A 198 -16.03 -35.34 -14.76
CA ALA A 198 -16.56 -36.69 -14.58
C ALA A 198 -15.54 -37.71 -15.07
N THR A 199 -15.16 -38.67 -14.23
CA THR A 199 -14.19 -39.72 -14.59
C THR A 199 -14.82 -41.10 -14.65
N LYS A 200 -14.31 -41.96 -15.54
CA LYS A 200 -14.70 -43.38 -15.65
C LYS A 200 -16.22 -43.59 -15.73
N TYR A 201 -16.78 -44.30 -14.75
CA TYR A 201 -18.19 -44.69 -14.69
C TYR A 201 -19.13 -43.51 -14.67
N ILE A 202 -18.75 -42.41 -13.94
CA ILE A 202 -19.57 -41.23 -13.80
C ILE A 202 -19.68 -40.48 -15.13
N ASN A 203 -18.64 -40.49 -15.95
CA ASN A 203 -18.63 -39.86 -17.26
C ASN A 203 -19.65 -40.44 -18.28
N ASN A 204 -20.15 -41.65 -18.02
CA ASN A 204 -21.20 -42.25 -18.86
C ASN A 204 -22.58 -41.60 -18.61
N TYR A 205 -22.78 -40.99 -17.46
CA TYR A 205 -24.07 -40.43 -16.99
C TYR A 205 -24.07 -38.93 -16.89
N PHE A 206 -22.97 -38.36 -16.42
CA PHE A 206 -22.81 -36.93 -16.19
C PHE A 206 -21.66 -36.39 -17.03
N GLY A 207 -21.84 -35.19 -17.56
CA GLY A 207 -20.77 -34.42 -18.17
C GLY A 207 -20.03 -33.55 -17.13
N ASP A 208 -19.00 -32.88 -17.64
CA ASP A 208 -18.28 -31.89 -16.84
C ASP A 208 -19.21 -30.78 -16.38
N CYS A 209 -18.96 -30.21 -15.21
CA CYS A 209 -19.75 -29.17 -14.61
C CYS A 209 -18.87 -28.02 -14.15
N VAL A 210 -19.28 -26.81 -14.46
CA VAL A 210 -18.72 -25.60 -13.86
C VAL A 210 -19.55 -25.23 -12.64
N THR A 211 -18.92 -25.00 -11.51
CA THR A 211 -19.55 -24.62 -10.27
C THR A 211 -19.16 -23.21 -9.88
N PHE A 212 -20.13 -22.43 -9.46
CA PHE A 212 -19.95 -21.14 -8.80
C PHE A 212 -20.15 -21.35 -7.29
N THR A 213 -19.21 -20.84 -6.52
CA THR A 213 -19.28 -20.91 -5.06
C THR A 213 -19.23 -19.51 -4.50
N ALA A 214 -20.13 -19.19 -3.60
CA ALA A 214 -20.10 -17.98 -2.80
C ALA A 214 -20.22 -18.36 -1.34
N GLY A 215 -19.43 -17.74 -0.48
CA GLY A 215 -19.47 -18.08 0.92
C GLY A 215 -18.93 -17.00 1.83
N ILE A 216 -19.22 -17.18 3.10
CA ILE A 216 -18.75 -16.34 4.19
C ILE A 216 -17.90 -17.17 5.15
N THR A 217 -16.90 -16.54 5.71
CA THR A 217 -16.11 -17.11 6.80
C THR A 217 -16.21 -16.20 8.01
N ALA A 218 -16.28 -16.79 9.19
CA ALA A 218 -16.12 -16.09 10.45
C ALA A 218 -15.18 -16.92 11.31
N SER A 219 -14.16 -16.31 11.90
CA SER A 219 -13.29 -16.99 12.84
C SER A 219 -13.12 -16.21 14.12
N TYR A 220 -13.05 -16.93 15.21
CA TYR A 220 -12.76 -16.43 16.54
C TYR A 220 -11.52 -17.15 17.06
N LYS A 221 -10.43 -16.40 17.28
CA LYS A 221 -9.12 -16.94 17.68
C LYS A 221 -8.64 -18.05 16.70
N ARG A 222 -8.70 -19.30 17.14
CA ARG A 222 -8.26 -20.49 16.38
C ARG A 222 -9.41 -21.30 15.77
N VAL A 223 -10.65 -20.91 16.03
CA VAL A 223 -11.83 -21.63 15.55
C VAL A 223 -12.47 -20.81 14.44
N GLY A 224 -12.63 -21.42 13.26
CA GLY A 224 -13.26 -20.81 12.10
C GLY A 224 -14.52 -21.58 11.69
N LEU A 225 -15.55 -20.84 11.32
CA LEU A 225 -16.75 -21.34 10.66
C LEU A 225 -16.76 -20.84 9.22
N LYS A 226 -17.11 -21.75 8.32
CA LYS A 226 -17.26 -21.46 6.89
C LYS A 226 -18.65 -21.93 6.46
N ALA A 227 -19.40 -21.04 5.82
CA ALA A 227 -20.66 -21.38 5.19
C ALA A 227 -20.61 -20.98 3.72
N ASP A 228 -20.86 -21.91 2.82
CA ASP A 228 -20.82 -21.66 1.38
C ASP A 228 -21.99 -22.31 0.68
N VAL A 229 -22.40 -21.67 -0.42
CA VAL A 229 -23.39 -22.18 -1.36
C VAL A 229 -22.68 -22.37 -2.70
N ALA A 230 -22.76 -23.58 -3.21
CA ALA A 230 -22.24 -23.92 -4.52
C ALA A 230 -23.41 -24.17 -5.49
N TYR A 231 -23.37 -23.52 -6.63
CA TYR A 231 -24.29 -23.77 -7.73
C TYR A 231 -23.54 -24.32 -8.91
N GLY A 232 -23.97 -25.49 -9.39
CA GLY A 232 -23.40 -26.12 -10.57
C GLY A 232 -24.45 -26.91 -11.31
N GLN A 233 -24.44 -26.83 -12.61
CA GLN A 233 -25.40 -27.56 -13.44
C GLN A 233 -24.65 -28.57 -14.29
N PRO A 234 -24.57 -29.86 -13.86
CA PRO A 234 -23.96 -30.91 -14.66
C PRO A 234 -24.85 -31.21 -15.89
N SER A 235 -24.22 -31.43 -17.02
CA SER A 235 -24.94 -31.95 -18.19
C SER A 235 -25.19 -33.43 -18.04
N PHE A 236 -26.41 -33.87 -18.26
CA PHE A 236 -26.73 -35.31 -18.31
C PHE A 236 -26.45 -35.85 -19.72
N LYS A 237 -25.53 -36.81 -19.85
CA LYS A 237 -25.20 -37.46 -21.11
C LYS A 237 -26.20 -38.56 -21.47
N ASN A 238 -26.78 -39.20 -20.49
CA ASN A 238 -27.74 -40.29 -20.69
C ASN A 238 -28.99 -40.09 -19.84
N ARG A 239 -30.00 -39.41 -20.39
CA ARG A 239 -31.27 -39.13 -19.72
C ARG A 239 -32.13 -40.35 -19.40
N ASN A 240 -31.83 -41.50 -20.04
CA ASN A 240 -32.66 -42.70 -19.89
C ASN A 240 -32.34 -43.50 -18.62
N VAL A 241 -31.31 -43.20 -17.89
CA VAL A 241 -30.88 -43.97 -16.71
C VAL A 241 -31.70 -43.69 -15.46
N PHE A 242 -32.28 -42.48 -15.36
CA PHE A 242 -33.07 -42.05 -14.22
C PHE A 242 -34.57 -41.94 -14.50
N GLY A 243 -34.99 -42.38 -15.68
CA GLY A 243 -36.40 -42.39 -16.05
C GLY A 243 -37.08 -43.61 -15.50
N THR A 244 -38.21 -43.46 -14.80
CA THR A 244 -39.12 -44.56 -14.54
C THR A 244 -39.65 -45.08 -15.84
N LYS A 245 -39.47 -46.38 -16.08
CA LYS A 245 -40.14 -47.04 -17.22
C LYS A 245 -41.61 -47.10 -16.93
N VAL A 246 -42.44 -46.38 -17.67
CA VAL A 246 -43.88 -46.50 -17.60
C VAL A 246 -44.28 -47.52 -18.65
N THR A 247 -44.86 -48.64 -18.21
CA THR A 247 -45.39 -49.68 -19.09
C THR A 247 -46.82 -49.26 -19.50
N THR A 248 -47.00 -48.89 -20.71
CA THR A 248 -48.35 -48.65 -21.30
C THR A 248 -48.76 -49.89 -22.09
N ALA A 249 -50.05 -49.96 -22.44
CA ALA A 249 -50.59 -51.08 -23.25
C ALA A 249 -49.86 -51.25 -24.59
N ASP A 250 -49.17 -50.23 -25.08
CA ASP A 250 -48.48 -50.19 -26.36
C ASP A 250 -46.94 -50.34 -26.27
N GLY A 251 -46.41 -50.60 -25.06
CA GLY A 251 -44.98 -50.79 -24.84
C GLY A 251 -44.37 -49.96 -23.70
N VAL A 252 -43.05 -50.15 -23.47
CA VAL A 252 -42.33 -49.44 -22.39
C VAL A 252 -41.76 -48.14 -22.99
N VAL A 253 -42.27 -47.01 -22.53
CA VAL A 253 -41.77 -45.69 -22.89
C VAL A 253 -40.97 -45.10 -21.70
N PRO A 254 -39.72 -44.64 -21.88
CA PRO A 254 -39.01 -43.96 -20.81
C PRO A 254 -39.66 -42.63 -20.49
N ALA A 255 -40.04 -42.41 -19.23
CA ALA A 255 -40.59 -41.16 -18.78
C ALA A 255 -39.47 -40.12 -18.63
N PRO A 256 -39.61 -38.90 -19.15
CA PRO A 256 -38.65 -37.85 -18.91
C PRO A 256 -38.68 -37.40 -17.45
N ILE A 257 -37.53 -37.34 -16.83
CA ILE A 257 -37.37 -36.72 -15.52
C ILE A 257 -37.59 -35.19 -15.69
N ARG A 258 -38.55 -34.65 -14.99
CA ARG A 258 -38.74 -33.19 -14.90
C ARG A 258 -37.85 -32.58 -13.85
#